data_5cc8aea1f24d6a6d55264cb69aef6890
#
_entry.id   5cc8aea1f24d6a6d55264cb69aef6890
#
_cell.length_a   1.000
_cell.length_b   1.000
_cell.length_c   1.000
_cell.angle_alpha   90.00
_cell.angle_beta   90.00
_cell.angle_gamma   90.00
#
_symmetry.space_group_name_H-M   'P 1'
#
loop_
_entity.id
_entity.type
_entity.pdbx_description
1 polymer ?
#
loop_
_entity_poly.entity_id
_entity_poly.type
_entity_poly.pdbx_seq_one_letter_code
_entity_poly.pdbx_strand_id
1 'polypeptide(L)'
;MTIADLIDAARGGSPRAAGRLLSLVEGERRDEVLANVGPSPVLVIGITGPPGAGKSTTIAALVRAYRQRELRVAVLAVDPSSPFSGGALLGDRIRMAAHINDPDVLIRSVATRGHLGGLAAAVPAAIRLLGALGYDVILLETVGVGQSEIEIAAVADPTVVILNPGAGDAVQAAKAGLLEVADIVAVNKADREGADQTVRDLRAETKSPIVRLVAAKGDGLSDLIEAIDAHHRTDSAARRAARARAQILSLAQSRLRTHPELDRLAASVAEGHDDPYTAAEQLLAPSTQPRCAAEEKTDDA
;
A
#
# COMPACT_ATOMS: atom_id res chain seq x y z
N MET A 1 18.97 21.57 2.79
CA MET A 1 18.56 20.49 3.68
C MET A 1 18.78 19.19 2.91
N THR A 2 19.72 18.38 3.33
CA THR A 2 20.06 17.09 2.73
C THR A 2 18.97 16.05 3.02
N ILE A 3 19.05 14.87 2.39
CA ILE A 3 18.14 13.75 2.72
C ILE A 3 18.33 13.32 4.16
N ALA A 4 19.57 13.28 4.65
CA ALA A 4 19.89 12.96 6.05
C ALA A 4 19.21 13.93 7.02
N ASP A 5 19.35 15.24 6.80
CA ASP A 5 18.68 16.27 7.61
C ASP A 5 17.15 16.09 7.64
N LEU A 6 16.56 15.70 6.50
CA LEU A 6 15.11 15.44 6.41
C LEU A 6 14.70 14.21 7.21
N ILE A 7 15.52 13.14 7.17
CA ILE A 7 15.26 11.91 7.93
C ILE A 7 15.31 12.21 9.43
N ASP A 8 16.33 12.91 9.88
CA ASP A 8 16.48 13.24 11.30
C ASP A 8 15.34 14.15 11.78
N ALA A 9 14.97 15.17 10.99
CA ALA A 9 13.82 16.02 11.31
C ALA A 9 12.49 15.22 11.34
N ALA A 10 12.30 14.27 10.43
CA ALA A 10 11.10 13.43 10.38
C ALA A 10 11.03 12.45 11.57
N ARG A 11 12.16 11.85 11.97
CA ARG A 11 12.27 11.03 13.18
C ARG A 11 11.99 11.86 14.45
N GLY A 12 12.42 13.11 14.45
CA GLY A 12 12.09 14.07 15.50
C GLY A 12 10.64 14.58 15.49
N GLY A 13 9.76 13.98 14.70
CA GLY A 13 8.33 14.28 14.69
C GLY A 13 7.91 15.42 13.74
N SER A 14 8.71 15.79 12.73
CA SER A 14 8.31 16.79 11.74
C SER A 14 7.45 16.18 10.62
N PRO A 15 6.12 16.41 10.58
CA PRO A 15 5.25 15.90 9.51
C PRO A 15 5.60 16.49 8.14
N ARG A 16 6.13 17.72 8.12
CA ARG A 16 6.57 18.38 6.89
C ARG A 16 7.79 17.69 6.28
N ALA A 17 8.75 17.27 7.10
CA ALA A 17 9.93 16.54 6.65
C ALA A 17 9.54 15.14 6.13
N ALA A 18 8.69 14.41 6.86
CA ALA A 18 8.14 13.12 6.44
C ALA A 18 7.38 13.24 5.11
N GLY A 19 6.51 14.25 4.96
CA GLY A 19 5.78 14.52 3.72
C GLY A 19 6.69 14.83 2.54
N ARG A 20 7.81 15.56 2.77
CA ARG A 20 8.80 15.86 1.73
C ARG A 20 9.57 14.60 1.30
N LEU A 21 9.97 13.77 2.25
CA LEU A 21 10.63 12.48 1.96
C LEU A 21 9.71 11.56 1.16
N LEU A 22 8.42 11.48 1.50
CA LEU A 22 7.43 10.71 0.72
C LEU A 22 7.32 11.24 -0.71
N SER A 23 7.32 12.55 -0.92
CA SER A 23 7.32 13.14 -2.28
C SER A 23 8.58 12.76 -3.08
N LEU A 24 9.74 12.67 -2.43
CA LEU A 24 10.99 12.22 -3.08
C LEU A 24 10.93 10.73 -3.43
N VAL A 25 10.32 9.90 -2.57
CA VAL A 25 10.12 8.46 -2.79
C VAL A 25 9.13 8.18 -3.92
N GLU A 26 8.13 9.03 -4.11
CA GLU A 26 7.19 8.95 -5.23
C GLU A 26 7.82 9.36 -6.57
N GLY A 27 8.94 10.08 -6.55
CA GLY A 27 9.64 10.60 -7.72
C GLY A 27 10.93 9.85 -8.08
N GLU A 28 11.78 10.51 -8.86
CA GLU A 28 13.04 9.96 -9.39
C GLU A 28 14.11 9.75 -8.31
N ARG A 29 14.00 10.45 -7.16
CA ARG A 29 14.98 10.36 -6.07
C ARG A 29 14.68 9.24 -5.06
N ARG A 30 13.83 8.29 -5.43
CA ARG A 30 13.46 7.14 -4.59
C ARG A 30 14.68 6.38 -4.10
N ASP A 31 15.55 5.98 -5.02
CA ASP A 31 16.70 5.14 -4.69
C ASP A 31 17.69 5.87 -3.77
N GLU A 32 17.84 7.19 -3.95
CA GLU A 32 18.66 8.03 -3.08
C GLU A 32 18.10 8.07 -1.63
N VAL A 33 16.79 8.22 -1.48
CA VAL A 33 16.15 8.18 -0.15
C VAL A 33 16.30 6.81 0.48
N LEU A 34 16.01 5.73 -0.28
CA LEU A 34 16.06 4.37 0.22
C LEU A 34 17.48 3.88 0.56
N ALA A 35 18.51 4.46 -0.07
CA ALA A 35 19.91 4.20 0.30
C ALA A 35 20.27 4.75 1.70
N ASN A 36 19.55 5.78 2.16
CA ASN A 36 19.77 6.42 3.46
C ASN A 36 18.92 5.82 4.60
N VAL A 37 18.05 4.84 4.31
CA VAL A 37 17.19 4.19 5.31
C VAL A 37 17.32 2.67 5.23
N GLY A 38 17.53 2.03 6.38
CA GLY A 38 17.54 0.57 6.52
C GLY A 38 16.12 -0.02 6.42
N PRO A 39 16.01 -1.35 6.25
CA PRO A 39 14.75 -2.04 6.47
C PRO A 39 14.34 -1.90 7.94
N SER A 40 13.07 -1.59 8.19
CA SER A 40 12.52 -1.50 9.54
C SER A 40 11.17 -2.21 9.56
N PRO A 41 10.94 -3.12 10.49
CA PRO A 41 9.64 -3.78 10.61
C PRO A 41 8.59 -2.75 11.03
N VAL A 42 7.43 -2.79 10.38
CA VAL A 42 6.27 -1.96 10.68
C VAL A 42 5.02 -2.78 10.39
N LEU A 43 4.00 -2.63 11.24
CA LEU A 43 2.70 -3.27 11.01
C LEU A 43 1.98 -2.53 9.87
N VAL A 44 1.67 -3.23 8.79
CA VAL A 44 0.93 -2.67 7.65
C VAL A 44 -0.43 -3.34 7.56
N ILE A 45 -1.49 -2.60 7.81
CA ILE A 45 -2.87 -3.10 7.75
C ILE A 45 -3.51 -2.57 6.47
N GLY A 46 -3.87 -3.49 5.58
CA GLY A 46 -4.59 -3.17 4.36
C GLY A 46 -6.09 -3.04 4.62
N ILE A 47 -6.69 -1.97 4.14
CA ILE A 47 -8.14 -1.73 4.23
C ILE A 47 -8.70 -1.60 2.83
N THR A 48 -9.52 -2.56 2.42
CA THR A 48 -10.16 -2.58 1.10
C THR A 48 -11.65 -2.88 1.22
N GLY A 49 -12.36 -2.83 0.10
CA GLY A 49 -13.80 -3.09 0.03
C GLY A 49 -14.52 -2.09 -0.88
N PRO A 50 -15.80 -2.31 -1.20
CA PRO A 50 -16.54 -1.52 -2.16
C PRO A 50 -16.67 -0.04 -1.75
N PRO A 51 -16.95 0.86 -2.72
CA PRO A 51 -17.24 2.25 -2.42
C PRO A 51 -18.42 2.37 -1.44
N GLY A 52 -18.30 3.29 -0.47
CA GLY A 52 -19.35 3.49 0.52
C GLY A 52 -19.41 2.45 1.64
N ALA A 53 -18.52 1.44 1.67
CA ALA A 53 -18.43 0.45 2.75
C ALA A 53 -18.05 1.06 4.10
N GLY A 54 -17.44 2.25 4.10
CA GLY A 54 -17.03 2.95 5.32
C GLY A 54 -15.55 2.74 5.67
N LYS A 55 -14.71 2.46 4.68
CA LYS A 55 -13.25 2.30 4.84
C LYS A 55 -12.62 3.46 5.60
N SER A 56 -12.78 4.68 5.10
CA SER A 56 -12.17 5.88 5.72
C SER A 56 -12.72 6.14 7.14
N THR A 57 -13.99 5.79 7.44
CA THR A 57 -14.54 5.86 8.80
C THR A 57 -13.90 4.83 9.72
N THR A 58 -13.69 3.62 9.21
CA THR A 58 -12.99 2.54 9.95
C THR A 58 -11.54 2.93 10.22
N ILE A 59 -10.85 3.50 9.22
CA ILE A 59 -9.49 3.99 9.36
C ILE A 59 -9.41 5.08 10.44
N ALA A 60 -10.31 6.06 10.44
CA ALA A 60 -10.34 7.09 11.46
C ALA A 60 -10.55 6.51 12.87
N ALA A 61 -11.39 5.47 13.01
CA ALA A 61 -11.59 4.76 14.28
C ALA A 61 -10.33 3.99 14.70
N LEU A 62 -9.65 3.31 13.78
CA LEU A 62 -8.39 2.60 14.04
C LEU A 62 -7.27 3.57 14.42
N VAL A 63 -7.11 4.70 13.71
CA VAL A 63 -6.14 5.74 14.08
C VAL A 63 -6.34 6.16 15.52
N ARG A 64 -7.58 6.48 15.92
CA ARG A 64 -7.89 6.87 17.30
C ARG A 64 -7.50 5.79 18.31
N ALA A 65 -7.81 4.53 18.00
CA ALA A 65 -7.52 3.42 18.92
C ALA A 65 -6.01 3.16 19.06
N TYR A 66 -5.25 3.21 17.95
CA TYR A 66 -3.81 3.06 18.01
C TYR A 66 -3.11 4.27 18.67
N ARG A 67 -3.63 5.49 18.47
CA ARG A 67 -3.14 6.68 19.19
C ARG A 67 -3.40 6.60 20.71
N GLN A 68 -4.50 5.99 21.14
CA GLN A 68 -4.75 5.72 22.55
C GLN A 68 -3.75 4.72 23.17
N ARG A 69 -3.07 3.92 22.32
CA ARG A 69 -1.96 3.04 22.70
C ARG A 69 -0.60 3.74 22.55
N GLU A 70 -0.58 5.05 22.32
CA GLU A 70 0.62 5.89 22.12
C GLU A 70 1.46 5.52 20.86
N LEU A 71 0.89 4.74 19.93
CA LEU A 71 1.57 4.34 18.70
C LEU A 71 1.55 5.46 17.66
N ARG A 72 2.64 5.62 16.91
CA ARG A 72 2.72 6.52 15.75
C ARG A 72 2.06 5.85 14.54
N VAL A 73 1.11 6.54 13.93
CA VAL A 73 0.27 5.97 12.86
C VAL A 73 0.45 6.75 11.56
N ALA A 74 0.71 6.03 10.47
CA ALA A 74 0.63 6.60 9.13
C ALA A 74 -0.59 6.04 8.38
N VAL A 75 -1.27 6.89 7.63
CA VAL A 75 -2.34 6.51 6.71
C VAL A 75 -1.89 6.81 5.29
N LEU A 76 -1.81 5.76 4.46
CA LEU A 76 -1.54 5.86 3.04
C LEU A 76 -2.83 5.57 2.25
N ALA A 77 -3.44 6.59 1.66
CA ALA A 77 -4.59 6.42 0.77
C ALA A 77 -4.07 6.31 -0.67
N VAL A 78 -4.29 5.16 -1.29
CA VAL A 78 -3.89 4.93 -2.68
C VAL A 78 -5.03 5.32 -3.60
N ASP A 79 -4.87 6.45 -4.27
CA ASP A 79 -5.86 7.00 -5.20
C ASP A 79 -5.45 6.76 -6.66
N PRO A 80 -6.40 6.50 -7.57
CA PRO A 80 -6.12 6.61 -8.99
C PRO A 80 -5.65 8.03 -9.27
N SER A 81 -4.59 8.13 -10.07
CA SER A 81 -4.07 9.44 -10.49
C SER A 81 -5.11 10.17 -11.33
N SER A 82 -5.25 11.47 -11.09
CA SER A 82 -6.00 12.35 -11.97
C SER A 82 -5.39 12.32 -13.38
N PRO A 83 -6.16 12.05 -14.44
CA PRO A 83 -5.64 12.08 -15.81
C PRO A 83 -5.14 13.47 -16.23
N PHE A 84 -5.53 14.54 -15.50
CA PHE A 84 -5.16 15.92 -15.81
C PHE A 84 -3.93 16.42 -15.03
N SER A 85 -3.79 16.02 -13.77
CA SER A 85 -2.71 16.53 -12.88
C SER A 85 -1.66 15.49 -12.51
N GLY A 86 -1.91 14.21 -12.77
CA GLY A 86 -1.05 13.10 -12.33
C GLY A 86 -0.95 12.95 -10.81
N GLY A 87 -1.66 13.79 -10.05
CA GLY A 87 -1.69 13.78 -8.58
C GLY A 87 -2.90 13.04 -8.02
N ALA A 88 -2.85 12.64 -6.75
CA ALA A 88 -3.95 12.02 -6.03
C ALA A 88 -5.13 12.99 -5.86
N LEU A 89 -6.35 12.49 -5.98
CA LEU A 89 -7.56 13.27 -5.75
C LEU A 89 -7.73 13.52 -4.24
N LEU A 90 -7.74 14.78 -3.81
CA LEU A 90 -7.66 15.23 -2.42
C LEU A 90 -8.88 14.89 -1.52
N GLY A 91 -9.81 14.04 -1.97
CA GLY A 91 -11.09 13.80 -1.27
C GLY A 91 -10.98 13.18 0.13
N ASP A 92 -9.95 12.39 0.43
CA ASP A 92 -9.88 11.61 1.68
C ASP A 92 -9.30 12.38 2.89
N ARG A 93 -8.52 13.45 2.66
CA ARG A 93 -8.00 14.28 3.75
C ARG A 93 -9.11 14.96 4.58
N ILE A 94 -10.24 15.30 3.94
CA ILE A 94 -11.37 15.98 4.61
C ILE A 94 -12.06 15.04 5.62
N ARG A 95 -12.07 13.73 5.36
CA ARG A 95 -12.75 12.74 6.19
C ARG A 95 -12.00 12.40 7.48
N MET A 96 -10.69 12.69 7.55
CA MET A 96 -9.82 12.43 8.70
C MET A 96 -9.38 13.70 9.43
N ALA A 97 -10.16 14.79 9.30
CA ALA A 97 -9.86 16.10 9.87
C ALA A 97 -9.56 16.08 11.38
N ALA A 98 -10.12 15.13 12.13
CA ALA A 98 -9.93 15.02 13.57
C ALA A 98 -8.47 14.72 14.00
N HIS A 99 -7.62 14.18 13.10
CA HIS A 99 -6.25 13.77 13.40
C HIS A 99 -5.18 14.61 12.67
N ILE A 100 -5.58 15.65 11.92
CA ILE A 100 -4.65 16.48 11.11
C ILE A 100 -3.62 17.21 11.99
N ASN A 101 -3.98 17.52 13.22
CA ASN A 101 -3.10 18.25 14.16
C ASN A 101 -2.34 17.34 15.13
N ASP A 102 -2.50 16.03 15.06
CA ASP A 102 -1.73 15.08 15.88
C ASP A 102 -0.34 14.89 15.24
N PRO A 103 0.78 15.27 15.92
CA PRO A 103 2.12 15.15 15.37
C PRO A 103 2.56 13.71 15.10
N ASP A 104 1.93 12.75 15.75
CA ASP A 104 2.20 11.32 15.59
C ASP A 104 1.26 10.64 14.59
N VAL A 105 0.46 11.42 13.86
CA VAL A 105 -0.37 10.94 12.77
C VAL A 105 0.05 11.57 11.45
N LEU A 106 0.40 10.76 10.48
CA LEU A 106 0.68 11.19 9.11
C LEU A 106 -0.39 10.67 8.17
N ILE A 107 -1.04 11.56 7.41
CA ILE A 107 -2.02 11.17 6.39
C ILE A 107 -1.50 11.62 5.02
N ARG A 108 -1.34 10.67 4.10
CA ARG A 108 -0.82 10.92 2.77
C ARG A 108 -1.61 10.16 1.71
N SER A 109 -2.04 10.86 0.66
CA SER A 109 -2.53 10.23 -0.57
C SER A 109 -1.35 9.96 -1.50
N VAL A 110 -1.28 8.73 -2.03
CA VAL A 110 -0.29 8.29 -3.00
C VAL A 110 -0.99 8.03 -4.33
N ALA A 111 -0.54 8.70 -5.39
CA ALA A 111 -1.11 8.53 -6.73
C ALA A 111 -0.54 7.31 -7.43
N THR A 112 -1.39 6.52 -8.12
CA THR A 112 -0.95 5.34 -8.90
C THR A 112 -0.25 5.69 -10.22
N ARG A 113 -0.23 6.98 -10.63
CA ARG A 113 0.46 7.56 -11.81
C ARG A 113 0.36 6.70 -13.07
N GLY A 114 -0.87 6.36 -13.49
CA GLY A 114 -1.12 5.73 -14.80
C GLY A 114 -0.64 4.28 -14.96
N HIS A 115 -0.17 3.64 -13.90
CA HIS A 115 0.14 2.23 -13.93
C HIS A 115 -1.18 1.45 -13.86
N LEU A 116 -1.63 0.95 -14.99
CA LEU A 116 -2.64 -0.09 -15.09
C LEU A 116 -2.11 -1.33 -14.37
N GLY A 117 -2.58 -1.54 -13.17
CA GLY A 117 -2.20 -2.66 -12.33
C GLY A 117 -1.21 -2.24 -11.25
N GLY A 118 -1.73 -1.66 -10.15
CA GLY A 118 -1.06 -1.83 -8.97
C GLY A 118 -0.89 -0.68 -8.03
N LEU A 119 -0.79 -1.09 -6.80
CA LEU A 119 -0.15 -0.33 -5.75
C LEU A 119 1.22 0.11 -6.27
N ALA A 120 1.30 1.35 -6.73
CA ALA A 120 2.47 1.91 -7.41
C ALA A 120 3.76 1.46 -6.71
N ALA A 121 4.84 1.32 -7.46
CA ALA A 121 6.16 1.02 -6.90
C ALA A 121 6.57 1.99 -5.75
N ALA A 122 5.87 3.10 -5.61
CA ALA A 122 5.99 4.06 -4.53
C ALA A 122 5.46 3.52 -3.18
N VAL A 123 4.44 2.65 -3.15
CA VAL A 123 3.84 2.19 -1.89
C VAL A 123 4.80 1.33 -1.06
N PRO A 124 5.46 0.28 -1.59
CA PRO A 124 6.48 -0.46 -0.84
C PRO A 124 7.63 0.43 -0.36
N ALA A 125 8.05 1.40 -1.18
CA ALA A 125 9.10 2.33 -0.80
C ALA A 125 8.64 3.31 0.30
N ALA A 126 7.40 3.79 0.25
CA ALA A 126 6.80 4.61 1.30
C ALA A 126 6.66 3.84 2.61
N ILE A 127 6.23 2.57 2.57
CA ILE A 127 6.15 1.69 3.74
C ILE A 127 7.54 1.54 4.39
N ARG A 128 8.57 1.22 3.60
CA ARG A 128 9.95 1.09 4.10
C ARG A 128 10.45 2.39 4.73
N LEU A 129 10.19 3.53 4.09
CA LEU A 129 10.55 4.84 4.63
C LEU A 129 9.85 5.11 5.96
N LEU A 130 8.53 4.93 6.02
CA LEU A 130 7.74 5.21 7.23
C LEU A 130 8.17 4.34 8.41
N GLY A 131 8.42 3.04 8.18
CA GLY A 131 8.99 2.17 9.21
C GLY A 131 10.33 2.70 9.72
N ALA A 132 11.24 3.12 8.82
CA ALA A 132 12.54 3.68 9.19
C ALA A 132 12.44 5.07 9.88
N LEU A 133 11.34 5.79 9.71
CA LEU A 133 11.03 7.04 10.42
C LEU A 133 10.39 6.80 11.80
N GLY A 134 10.14 5.54 12.20
CA GLY A 134 9.61 5.17 13.50
C GLY A 134 8.08 5.23 13.58
N TYR A 135 7.35 5.04 12.48
CA TYR A 135 5.92 4.75 12.53
C TYR A 135 5.71 3.28 12.93
N ASP A 136 4.80 3.05 13.88
CA ASP A 136 4.51 1.72 14.41
C ASP A 136 3.47 0.99 13.57
N VAL A 137 2.49 1.73 13.04
CA VAL A 137 1.37 1.20 12.26
C VAL A 137 1.17 2.02 10.99
N ILE A 138 1.01 1.33 9.88
CA ILE A 138 0.59 1.92 8.59
C ILE A 138 -0.78 1.36 8.21
N LEU A 139 -1.76 2.24 8.07
CA LEU A 139 -3.07 1.91 7.52
C LEU A 139 -3.07 2.25 6.03
N LEU A 140 -3.18 1.21 5.20
CA LEU A 140 -3.15 1.35 3.74
C LEU A 140 -4.56 1.23 3.19
N GLU A 141 -5.11 2.31 2.61
CA GLU A 141 -6.45 2.34 2.00
C GLU A 141 -6.37 2.26 0.48
N THR A 142 -7.21 1.43 -0.11
CA THR A 142 -7.45 1.42 -1.57
C THR A 142 -8.79 2.05 -1.91
N VAL A 143 -8.91 2.59 -3.13
CA VAL A 143 -10.11 3.36 -3.56
C VAL A 143 -11.36 2.52 -3.80
N GLY A 144 -11.26 1.19 -3.74
CA GLY A 144 -12.42 0.30 -3.91
C GLY A 144 -12.87 0.12 -5.36
N VAL A 145 -11.93 0.22 -6.32
CA VAL A 145 -12.22 -0.05 -7.75
C VAL A 145 -11.05 -0.81 -8.40
N GLY A 146 -11.29 -2.07 -8.76
CA GLY A 146 -10.41 -2.83 -9.64
C GLY A 146 -9.25 -3.57 -8.94
N GLN A 147 -8.17 -3.80 -9.68
CA GLN A 147 -7.06 -4.70 -9.33
C GLN A 147 -6.26 -4.29 -8.08
N SER A 148 -6.26 -2.99 -7.74
CA SER A 148 -5.60 -2.47 -6.53
C SER A 148 -6.15 -3.08 -5.23
N GLU A 149 -7.40 -3.56 -5.24
CA GLU A 149 -8.03 -4.23 -4.10
C GLU A 149 -7.41 -5.61 -3.80
N ILE A 150 -6.92 -6.30 -4.83
CA ILE A 150 -6.25 -7.60 -4.68
C ILE A 150 -4.76 -7.40 -4.37
N GLU A 151 -4.15 -6.39 -4.98
CA GLU A 151 -2.72 -6.12 -4.83
C GLU A 151 -2.33 -5.60 -3.45
N ILE A 152 -3.30 -5.08 -2.68
CA ILE A 152 -3.05 -4.68 -1.28
C ILE A 152 -2.51 -5.83 -0.44
N ALA A 153 -2.95 -7.06 -0.69
CA ALA A 153 -2.51 -8.25 0.03
C ALA A 153 -1.02 -8.58 -0.21
N ALA A 154 -0.41 -8.05 -1.27
CA ALA A 154 1.02 -8.22 -1.51
C ALA A 154 1.88 -7.33 -0.60
N VAL A 155 1.32 -6.23 -0.06
CA VAL A 155 2.09 -5.23 0.70
C VAL A 155 1.59 -5.06 2.13
N ALA A 156 0.40 -5.54 2.46
CA ALA A 156 -0.23 -5.44 3.78
C ALA A 156 -0.39 -6.80 4.44
N ASP A 157 -0.39 -6.82 5.75
CA ASP A 157 -0.62 -7.98 6.59
C ASP A 157 -1.02 -7.56 8.02
N PRO A 158 -2.32 -7.73 8.37
CA PRO A 158 -3.41 -8.36 7.58
C PRO A 158 -4.05 -7.45 6.54
N THR A 159 -4.79 -8.07 5.62
CA THR A 159 -5.76 -7.40 4.75
C THR A 159 -7.16 -7.52 5.34
N VAL A 160 -7.77 -6.38 5.64
CA VAL A 160 -9.14 -6.27 6.16
C VAL A 160 -10.07 -5.84 5.03
N VAL A 161 -11.04 -6.67 4.70
CA VAL A 161 -12.10 -6.36 3.72
C VAL A 161 -13.32 -5.82 4.44
N ILE A 162 -13.72 -4.58 4.13
CA ILE A 162 -14.89 -3.91 4.71
C ILE A 162 -16.09 -4.08 3.78
N LEU A 163 -17.17 -4.64 4.28
CA LEU A 163 -18.43 -4.84 3.56
C LEU A 163 -19.59 -4.19 4.31
N ASN A 164 -20.68 -3.89 3.60
CA ASN A 164 -21.93 -3.42 4.22
C ASN A 164 -22.96 -4.54 4.28
N PRO A 165 -23.97 -4.46 5.17
CA PRO A 165 -25.16 -5.25 5.08
C PRO A 165 -25.94 -4.96 3.78
N GLY A 166 -26.38 -6.01 3.09
CA GLY A 166 -27.18 -5.91 1.88
C GLY A 166 -26.99 -7.10 0.95
N ALA A 167 -28.03 -7.46 0.23
CA ALA A 167 -28.12 -8.70 -0.56
C ALA A 167 -27.15 -8.79 -1.76
N GLY A 168 -26.32 -7.78 -2.02
CA GLY A 168 -25.37 -7.75 -3.13
C GLY A 168 -23.90 -7.72 -2.72
N ASP A 169 -23.56 -7.14 -1.59
CA ASP A 169 -22.17 -6.81 -1.25
C ASP A 169 -21.29 -8.06 -1.04
N ALA A 170 -21.81 -9.09 -0.35
CA ALA A 170 -21.07 -10.34 -0.13
C ALA A 170 -20.84 -11.11 -1.46
N VAL A 171 -21.87 -11.17 -2.31
CA VAL A 171 -21.79 -11.82 -3.62
C VAL A 171 -20.89 -11.04 -4.58
N GLN A 172 -20.94 -9.70 -4.53
CA GLN A 172 -20.05 -8.85 -5.33
C GLN A 172 -18.59 -8.95 -4.86
N ALA A 173 -18.34 -9.00 -3.56
CA ALA A 173 -17.01 -9.18 -2.99
C ALA A 173 -16.42 -10.55 -3.38
N ALA A 174 -17.21 -11.62 -3.33
CA ALA A 174 -16.79 -12.94 -3.80
C ALA A 174 -16.47 -12.94 -5.30
N LYS A 175 -17.34 -12.34 -6.13
CA LYS A 175 -17.11 -12.23 -7.59
C LYS A 175 -15.89 -11.36 -7.94
N ALA A 176 -15.57 -10.36 -7.14
CA ALA A 176 -14.40 -9.51 -7.32
C ALA A 176 -13.09 -10.14 -6.80
N GLY A 177 -13.12 -11.35 -6.23
CA GLY A 177 -11.94 -12.00 -5.65
C GLY A 177 -11.47 -11.41 -4.32
N LEU A 178 -12.25 -10.47 -3.74
CA LEU A 178 -11.86 -9.79 -2.49
C LEU A 178 -11.81 -10.73 -1.30
N LEU A 179 -12.67 -11.76 -1.27
CA LEU A 179 -12.70 -12.74 -0.18
C LEU A 179 -11.49 -13.67 -0.19
N GLU A 180 -10.86 -13.86 -1.36
CA GLU A 180 -9.66 -14.71 -1.49
C GLU A 180 -8.43 -14.05 -0.83
N VAL A 181 -8.39 -12.72 -0.82
CA VAL A 181 -7.28 -11.94 -0.25
C VAL A 181 -7.58 -11.42 1.16
N ALA A 182 -8.78 -11.67 1.67
CA ALA A 182 -9.20 -11.23 3.00
C ALA A 182 -8.59 -12.10 4.10
N ASP A 183 -7.74 -11.52 4.93
CA ASP A 183 -7.35 -12.15 6.20
C ASP A 183 -8.42 -11.96 7.28
N ILE A 184 -9.13 -10.84 7.22
CA ILE A 184 -10.24 -10.48 8.12
C ILE A 184 -11.35 -9.84 7.27
N VAL A 185 -12.60 -10.21 7.55
CA VAL A 185 -13.77 -9.56 6.95
C VAL A 185 -14.51 -8.77 8.02
N ALA A 186 -14.74 -7.47 7.79
CA ALA A 186 -15.52 -6.64 8.69
C ALA A 186 -16.84 -6.23 8.04
N VAL A 187 -17.96 -6.65 8.61
CA VAL A 187 -19.30 -6.21 8.22
C VAL A 187 -19.58 -4.91 8.94
N ASN A 188 -19.34 -3.78 8.28
CA ASN A 188 -19.56 -2.45 8.82
C ASN A 188 -21.03 -2.04 8.68
N LYS A 189 -21.46 -1.04 9.48
CA LYS A 189 -22.87 -0.64 9.63
C LYS A 189 -23.75 -1.82 10.08
N ALA A 190 -23.19 -2.64 10.98
CA ALA A 190 -23.86 -3.83 11.50
C ALA A 190 -25.12 -3.54 12.36
N ASP A 191 -25.40 -2.28 12.62
CA ASP A 191 -26.64 -1.77 13.20
C ASP A 191 -27.80 -1.68 12.19
N ARG A 192 -27.54 -1.93 10.89
CA ARG A 192 -28.56 -1.94 9.84
C ARG A 192 -29.19 -3.33 9.68
N GLU A 193 -30.43 -3.31 9.18
CA GLU A 193 -31.13 -4.53 8.78
C GLU A 193 -30.33 -5.34 7.75
N GLY A 194 -30.37 -6.66 7.83
CA GLY A 194 -29.64 -7.58 6.94
C GLY A 194 -28.22 -7.91 7.38
N ALA A 195 -27.67 -7.30 8.45
CA ALA A 195 -26.32 -7.58 8.90
C ALA A 195 -26.10 -9.05 9.27
N ASP A 196 -27.08 -9.67 9.97
CA ASP A 196 -27.01 -11.07 10.36
C ASP A 196 -27.05 -12.02 9.18
N GLN A 197 -27.83 -11.67 8.14
CA GLN A 197 -27.86 -12.45 6.92
C GLN A 197 -26.53 -12.37 6.19
N THR A 198 -25.98 -11.16 6.01
CA THR A 198 -24.67 -10.96 5.39
C THR A 198 -23.56 -11.74 6.10
N VAL A 199 -23.56 -11.79 7.44
CA VAL A 199 -22.60 -12.59 8.21
C VAL A 199 -22.78 -14.09 7.96
N ARG A 200 -24.03 -14.59 7.85
CA ARG A 200 -24.30 -16.00 7.54
C ARG A 200 -23.79 -16.36 6.13
N ASP A 201 -24.08 -15.52 5.15
CA ASP A 201 -23.68 -15.72 3.76
C ASP A 201 -22.14 -15.75 3.63
N LEU A 202 -21.46 -14.79 4.29
CA LEU A 202 -20.01 -14.74 4.30
C LEU A 202 -19.36 -15.97 4.96
N ARG A 203 -19.96 -16.53 6.01
CA ARG A 203 -19.47 -17.76 6.65
C ARG A 203 -19.48 -18.98 5.74
N ALA A 204 -20.32 -18.98 4.71
CA ALA A 204 -20.35 -20.03 3.70
C ALA A 204 -19.23 -19.85 2.65
N GLU A 205 -18.78 -18.61 2.43
CA GLU A 205 -17.84 -18.25 1.35
C GLU A 205 -16.37 -18.13 1.82
N THR A 206 -16.13 -17.82 3.11
CA THR A 206 -14.77 -17.64 3.63
C THR A 206 -14.56 -18.29 4.98
N LYS A 207 -13.29 -18.66 5.25
CA LYS A 207 -12.82 -19.14 6.56
C LYS A 207 -12.20 -18.03 7.40
N SER A 208 -12.05 -16.85 6.84
CA SER A 208 -11.47 -15.70 7.53
C SER A 208 -12.38 -15.24 8.67
N PRO A 209 -11.83 -14.74 9.79
CA PRO A 209 -12.61 -14.14 10.87
C PRO A 209 -13.56 -13.07 10.33
N ILE A 210 -14.82 -13.10 10.80
CA ILE A 210 -15.82 -12.10 10.44
C ILE A 210 -16.16 -11.28 11.68
N VAL A 211 -15.91 -9.97 11.60
CA VAL A 211 -16.16 -9.01 12.68
C VAL A 211 -17.35 -8.14 12.31
N ARG A 212 -18.25 -7.92 13.28
CA ARG A 212 -19.34 -6.95 13.17
C ARG A 212 -18.86 -5.59 13.63
N LEU A 213 -19.06 -4.57 12.83
CA LEU A 213 -18.51 -3.25 13.08
C LEU A 213 -19.59 -2.17 12.87
N VAL A 214 -19.64 -1.19 13.75
CA VAL A 214 -20.30 0.10 13.51
C VAL A 214 -19.25 1.18 13.69
N ALA A 215 -18.39 1.36 12.67
CA ALA A 215 -17.21 2.21 12.75
C ALA A 215 -17.49 3.64 13.21
N ALA A 216 -18.66 4.20 12.85
CA ALA A 216 -19.07 5.55 13.26
C ALA A 216 -19.32 5.68 14.77
N LYS A 217 -19.69 4.58 15.44
CA LYS A 217 -19.97 4.54 16.89
C LYS A 217 -18.83 3.93 17.69
N GLY A 218 -17.94 3.17 17.02
CA GLY A 218 -16.87 2.41 17.65
C GLY A 218 -17.27 1.00 18.11
N ASP A 219 -18.53 0.59 17.89
CA ASP A 219 -19.00 -0.75 18.28
C ASP A 219 -18.28 -1.81 17.44
N GLY A 220 -17.72 -2.84 18.06
CA GLY A 220 -16.95 -3.91 17.43
C GLY A 220 -15.52 -3.52 17.01
N LEU A 221 -15.07 -2.30 17.36
CA LEU A 221 -13.69 -1.87 17.02
C LEU A 221 -12.64 -2.65 17.81
N SER A 222 -12.91 -2.97 19.08
CA SER A 222 -12.07 -3.84 19.92
C SER A 222 -11.88 -5.22 19.28
N ASP A 223 -12.98 -5.81 18.81
CA ASP A 223 -12.96 -7.14 18.19
C ASP A 223 -12.17 -7.13 16.88
N LEU A 224 -12.27 -6.05 16.10
CA LEU A 224 -11.47 -5.87 14.89
C LEU A 224 -9.97 -5.77 15.22
N ILE A 225 -9.60 -4.99 16.23
CA ILE A 225 -8.21 -4.84 16.65
C ILE A 225 -7.67 -6.17 17.22
N GLU A 226 -8.47 -6.89 17.99
CA GLU A 226 -8.10 -8.21 18.51
C GLU A 226 -7.87 -9.21 17.37
N ALA A 227 -8.71 -9.21 16.34
CA ALA A 227 -8.54 -10.04 15.16
C ALA A 227 -7.25 -9.69 14.39
N ILE A 228 -6.91 -8.41 14.26
CA ILE A 228 -5.66 -7.94 13.66
C ILE A 228 -4.46 -8.41 14.47
N ASP A 229 -4.48 -8.20 15.79
CA ASP A 229 -3.41 -8.60 16.70
C ASP A 229 -3.23 -10.14 16.72
N ALA A 230 -4.33 -10.91 16.65
CA ALA A 230 -4.32 -12.37 16.59
C ALA A 230 -3.71 -12.87 15.27
N HIS A 231 -4.08 -12.26 14.15
CA HIS A 231 -3.51 -12.59 12.84
C HIS A 231 -2.00 -12.36 12.82
N HIS A 232 -1.53 -11.23 13.29
CA HIS A 232 -0.10 -10.90 13.33
C HIS A 232 0.72 -11.91 14.17
N ARG A 233 0.17 -12.40 15.28
CA ARG A 233 0.80 -13.44 16.11
C ARG A 233 0.90 -14.81 15.43
N THR A 234 0.03 -15.09 14.46
CA THR A 234 -0.04 -16.38 13.74
C THR A 234 0.65 -16.36 12.38
N ASP A 235 1.23 -15.22 11.99
CA ASP A 235 1.91 -15.11 10.69
C ASP A 235 3.11 -16.06 10.57
N SER A 236 3.06 -16.92 9.55
CA SER A 236 4.08 -17.93 9.32
C SER A 236 5.21 -17.43 8.41
N ALA A 237 6.41 -18.02 8.56
CA ALA A 237 7.54 -17.76 7.66
C ALA A 237 7.17 -18.01 6.18
N ALA A 238 6.32 -19.01 5.91
CA ALA A 238 5.86 -19.32 4.56
C ALA A 238 4.97 -18.20 3.98
N ARG A 239 4.07 -17.62 4.77
CA ARG A 239 3.24 -16.47 4.36
C ARG A 239 4.12 -15.24 4.09
N ARG A 240 5.07 -14.92 4.97
CA ARG A 240 6.02 -13.82 4.76
C ARG A 240 6.82 -13.99 3.47
N ALA A 241 7.32 -15.21 3.20
CA ALA A 241 8.04 -15.51 1.97
C ALA A 241 7.15 -15.36 0.72
N ALA A 242 5.89 -15.81 0.77
CA ALA A 242 4.95 -15.66 -0.33
C ALA A 242 4.66 -14.18 -0.64
N ARG A 243 4.45 -13.34 0.38
CA ARG A 243 4.28 -11.90 0.22
C ARG A 243 5.53 -11.24 -0.36
N ALA A 244 6.71 -11.55 0.19
CA ALA A 244 7.97 -11.02 -0.33
C ALA A 244 8.17 -11.39 -1.80
N ARG A 245 7.84 -12.64 -2.19
CA ARG A 245 7.87 -13.07 -3.59
C ARG A 245 6.92 -12.23 -4.46
N ALA A 246 5.68 -12.02 -4.02
CA ALA A 246 4.71 -11.21 -4.75
C ALA A 246 5.18 -9.75 -4.92
N GLN A 247 5.75 -9.16 -3.87
CA GLN A 247 6.34 -7.81 -3.92
C GLN A 247 7.50 -7.73 -4.90
N ILE A 248 8.43 -8.68 -4.86
CA ILE A 248 9.59 -8.73 -5.77
C ILE A 248 9.11 -8.80 -7.22
N LEU A 249 8.14 -9.67 -7.52
CA LEU A 249 7.60 -9.82 -8.87
C LEU A 249 6.89 -8.55 -9.33
N SER A 250 6.08 -7.92 -8.48
CA SER A 250 5.40 -6.66 -8.78
C SER A 250 6.39 -5.52 -9.08
N LEU A 251 7.44 -5.39 -8.28
CA LEU A 251 8.50 -4.39 -8.49
C LEU A 251 9.29 -4.65 -9.78
N ALA A 252 9.62 -5.92 -10.07
CA ALA A 252 10.31 -6.31 -11.30
C ALA A 252 9.46 -5.98 -12.53
N GLN A 253 8.17 -6.36 -12.52
CA GLN A 253 7.24 -6.02 -13.60
C GLN A 253 7.10 -4.51 -13.81
N SER A 254 7.02 -3.73 -12.73
CA SER A 254 6.95 -2.27 -12.81
C SER A 254 8.21 -1.68 -13.47
N ARG A 255 9.40 -2.19 -13.14
CA ARG A 255 10.67 -1.76 -13.77
C ARG A 255 10.73 -2.12 -15.24
N LEU A 256 10.27 -3.32 -15.61
CA LEU A 256 10.24 -3.76 -17.02
C LEU A 256 9.30 -2.90 -17.86
N ARG A 257 8.13 -2.53 -17.34
CA ARG A 257 7.15 -1.67 -18.04
C ARG A 257 7.68 -0.25 -18.33
N THR A 258 8.62 0.23 -17.52
CA THR A 258 9.23 1.56 -17.68
C THR A 258 10.66 1.48 -18.23
N HIS A 259 11.06 0.31 -18.74
CA HIS A 259 12.42 0.14 -19.26
C HIS A 259 12.59 0.96 -20.54
N PRO A 260 13.67 1.76 -20.68
CA PRO A 260 13.87 2.67 -21.81
C PRO A 260 13.95 1.95 -23.17
N GLU A 261 14.39 0.69 -23.19
CA GLU A 261 14.49 -0.11 -24.42
C GLU A 261 13.17 -0.77 -24.83
N LEU A 262 12.13 -0.76 -23.97
CA LEU A 262 10.89 -1.51 -24.23
C LEU A 262 10.22 -1.07 -25.53
N ASP A 263 10.07 0.23 -25.76
CA ASP A 263 9.43 0.76 -26.97
C ASP A 263 10.24 0.46 -28.23
N ARG A 264 11.57 0.54 -28.15
CA ARG A 264 12.46 0.19 -29.26
C ARG A 264 12.35 -1.30 -29.63
N LEU A 265 12.37 -2.17 -28.62
CA LEU A 265 12.24 -3.62 -28.82
C LEU A 265 10.85 -3.97 -29.38
N ALA A 266 9.80 -3.33 -28.88
CA ALA A 266 8.45 -3.52 -29.38
C ALA A 266 8.31 -3.11 -30.86
N ALA A 267 8.94 -2.00 -31.25
CA ALA A 267 8.98 -1.60 -32.66
C ALA A 267 9.72 -2.63 -33.53
N SER A 268 10.91 -3.11 -33.11
CA SER A 268 11.69 -4.13 -33.82
C SER A 268 10.89 -5.43 -34.04
N VAL A 269 10.13 -5.86 -33.02
CA VAL A 269 9.23 -7.02 -33.15
C VAL A 269 8.07 -6.74 -34.10
N ALA A 270 7.46 -5.54 -34.05
CA ALA A 270 6.37 -5.18 -34.96
C ALA A 270 6.79 -5.10 -36.42
N GLU A 271 8.04 -4.72 -36.68
CA GLU A 271 8.65 -4.68 -38.03
C GLU A 271 9.18 -6.05 -38.50
N GLY A 272 9.13 -7.07 -37.66
CA GLY A 272 9.56 -8.44 -37.96
C GLY A 272 11.07 -8.63 -37.96
N HIS A 273 11.83 -7.73 -37.37
CA HIS A 273 13.28 -7.82 -37.22
C HIS A 273 13.69 -8.72 -36.04
N ASP A 274 12.87 -8.77 -35.00
CA ASP A 274 13.05 -9.60 -33.81
C ASP A 274 11.77 -10.41 -33.49
N ASP A 275 11.90 -11.44 -32.66
CA ASP A 275 10.76 -12.13 -32.08
C ASP A 275 10.57 -11.73 -30.63
N PRO A 276 9.33 -11.89 -30.07
CA PRO A 276 9.02 -11.47 -28.70
C PRO A 276 9.87 -12.16 -27.61
N TYR A 277 10.32 -13.38 -27.82
CA TYR A 277 11.14 -14.13 -26.85
C TYR A 277 12.54 -13.55 -26.77
N THR A 278 13.18 -13.35 -27.93
CA THR A 278 14.51 -12.71 -28.03
C THR A 278 14.48 -11.28 -27.47
N ALA A 279 13.45 -10.50 -27.81
CA ALA A 279 13.27 -9.16 -27.27
C ALA A 279 13.12 -9.14 -25.73
N ALA A 280 12.37 -10.11 -25.16
CA ALA A 280 12.23 -10.24 -23.72
C ALA A 280 13.55 -10.63 -23.03
N GLU A 281 14.36 -11.51 -23.63
CA GLU A 281 15.68 -11.86 -23.10
C GLU A 281 16.61 -10.65 -23.12
N GLN A 282 16.61 -9.84 -24.18
CA GLN A 282 17.37 -8.59 -24.24
C GLN A 282 16.94 -7.59 -23.16
N LEU A 283 15.62 -7.47 -22.90
CA LEU A 283 15.07 -6.60 -21.87
C LEU A 283 15.49 -7.03 -20.45
N LEU A 284 15.65 -8.33 -20.22
CA LEU A 284 16.05 -8.92 -18.95
C LEU A 284 17.57 -8.99 -18.76
N ALA A 285 18.35 -8.79 -19.82
CA ALA A 285 19.80 -8.81 -19.75
C ALA A 285 20.30 -7.71 -18.80
N PRO A 286 21.29 -7.99 -17.95
CA PRO A 286 21.86 -6.95 -17.08
C PRO A 286 22.41 -5.83 -17.96
N SER A 287 21.94 -4.59 -17.72
CA SER A 287 22.44 -3.42 -18.43
C SER A 287 23.95 -3.32 -18.21
N THR A 288 24.72 -3.54 -19.25
CA THR A 288 26.16 -3.26 -19.30
C THR A 288 26.38 -1.76 -19.37
N GLN A 289 26.01 -1.02 -18.34
CA GLN A 289 26.57 0.32 -18.17
C GLN A 289 28.02 0.16 -17.70
N PRO A 290 29.02 0.69 -18.41
CA PRO A 290 30.36 0.73 -17.90
C PRO A 290 30.31 1.56 -16.59
N ARG A 291 30.69 0.92 -15.47
CA ARG A 291 31.04 1.67 -14.26
C ARG A 291 32.11 2.67 -14.71
N CYS A 292 31.81 3.97 -14.59
CA CYS A 292 32.83 5.00 -14.78
C CYS A 292 34.04 4.58 -13.94
N ALA A 293 35.13 4.26 -14.64
CA ALA A 293 36.42 4.06 -14.05
C ALA A 293 36.76 5.36 -13.31
N ALA A 294 36.96 5.26 -12.02
CA ALA A 294 37.57 6.33 -11.24
C ALA A 294 38.90 6.65 -11.92
N GLU A 295 39.03 7.86 -12.43
CA GLU A 295 40.29 8.40 -12.91
C GLU A 295 41.29 8.30 -11.75
N GLU A 296 42.21 7.33 -11.87
CA GLU A 296 43.47 7.37 -11.13
C GLU A 296 44.21 8.64 -11.59
N LYS A 297 44.18 9.66 -10.77
CA LYS A 297 45.18 10.73 -10.88
C LYS A 297 46.50 10.13 -10.45
N THR A 298 47.28 9.77 -11.46
CA THR A 298 48.74 9.64 -11.30
C THR A 298 49.27 11.06 -11.05
N ASP A 299 49.63 11.31 -9.81
CA ASP A 299 50.60 12.37 -9.50
C ASP A 299 51.97 11.87 -9.94
N ASP A 300 52.50 12.50 -10.96
CA ASP A 300 53.92 12.41 -11.32
C ASP A 300 54.51 13.82 -11.29
N ALA A 301 55.63 13.91 -10.53
CA ALA A 301 56.65 14.95 -10.37
C ALA A 301 56.38 16.08 -9.36
#